data_7f3dab5b3be973c93bc454a9cd95aeb6
#
_entry.id   7f3dab5b3be973c93bc454a9cd95aeb6
#
_cell.length_a   1.000
_cell.length_b   1.000
_cell.length_c   1.000
_cell.angle_alpha   90.00
_cell.angle_beta   90.00
_cell.angle_gamma   90.00
#
_symmetry.space_group_name_H-M   'P 1'
#
loop_
_entity.id
_entity.type
_entity.pdbx_description
1 polymer ?
#
loop_
_entity_poly.entity_id
_entity_poly.type
_entity_poly.pdbx_seq_one_letter_code
_entity_poly.pdbx_strand_id
1 'polypeptide(L)'
;MLSAIISTQNSERSLVPTLSALVPAAAAGLLAEVVVTDGGSRDATAEVADIAGCRFTSSAEALGIRLKAATATVRSPWVLFLRAGAVLQPGWIDAAEHFMQTAELSDGAGRAGVFRLPSPTHVVRPGLAEVVAVLRALIARGPRPEQGLLITRRLYDAIGGHSAGDDAEAAILRRLGRQRL
;
A
#
# COMPACT_ATOMS: atom_id res chain seq x y z
N MET A 1 0.50 -15.37 4.64
CA MET A 1 0.23 -15.02 3.22
C MET A 1 -0.55 -13.70 3.16
N LEU A 2 -0.26 -12.87 2.18
CA LEU A 2 -0.94 -11.59 1.95
C LEU A 2 -1.45 -11.47 0.50
N SER A 3 -2.45 -10.61 0.25
CA SER A 3 -2.87 -10.16 -1.07
C SER A 3 -2.49 -8.69 -1.24
N ALA A 4 -1.96 -8.31 -2.39
CA ALA A 4 -1.69 -6.91 -2.71
C ALA A 4 -2.86 -6.32 -3.52
N ILE A 5 -3.28 -5.10 -3.16
CA ILE A 5 -4.27 -4.32 -3.91
C ILE A 5 -3.59 -3.04 -4.35
N ILE A 6 -3.52 -2.83 -5.67
CA ILE A 6 -2.85 -1.68 -6.28
C ILE A 6 -3.90 -0.78 -6.93
N SER A 7 -3.97 0.47 -6.50
CA SER A 7 -4.80 1.47 -7.15
C SER A 7 -4.08 2.09 -8.34
N THR A 8 -4.78 2.20 -9.48
CA THR A 8 -4.25 2.74 -10.72
C THR A 8 -5.20 3.75 -11.36
N GLN A 9 -4.63 4.69 -12.11
CA GLN A 9 -5.30 5.53 -13.09
C GLN A 9 -4.27 6.12 -14.04
N ASN A 10 -4.30 5.73 -15.33
CA ASN A 10 -3.31 6.08 -16.34
C ASN A 10 -1.88 5.84 -15.82
N SER A 11 -1.61 4.60 -15.43
CA SER A 11 -0.44 4.21 -14.63
C SER A 11 0.48 3.21 -15.35
N GLU A 12 0.38 3.08 -16.66
CA GLU A 12 1.16 2.17 -17.52
C GLU A 12 2.64 2.09 -17.08
N ARG A 13 3.31 3.26 -16.98
CA ARG A 13 4.73 3.32 -16.64
C ARG A 13 5.02 3.14 -15.16
N SER A 14 4.15 3.62 -14.30
CA SER A 14 4.36 3.59 -12.85
C SER A 14 3.96 2.24 -12.23
N LEU A 15 3.10 1.47 -12.89
CA LEU A 15 2.69 0.15 -12.41
C LEU A 15 3.83 -0.88 -12.49
N VAL A 16 4.66 -0.82 -13.55
CA VAL A 16 5.76 -1.77 -13.80
C VAL A 16 6.75 -1.84 -12.61
N PRO A 17 7.35 -0.74 -12.11
CA PRO A 17 8.26 -0.82 -10.98
C PRO A 17 7.57 -1.28 -9.68
N THR A 18 6.28 -0.99 -9.48
CA THR A 18 5.52 -1.49 -8.34
C THR A 18 5.38 -3.00 -8.39
N LEU A 19 4.99 -3.55 -9.54
CA LEU A 19 4.87 -4.99 -9.75
C LEU A 19 6.23 -5.69 -9.63
N SER A 20 7.29 -5.11 -10.21
CA SER A 20 8.64 -5.66 -10.11
C SER A 20 9.12 -5.79 -8.66
N ALA A 21 8.76 -4.85 -7.78
CA ALA A 21 9.09 -4.90 -6.36
C ALA A 21 8.32 -6.01 -5.59
N LEU A 22 7.22 -6.51 -6.14
CA LEU A 22 6.40 -7.59 -5.56
C LEU A 22 6.84 -8.99 -6.01
N VAL A 23 7.56 -9.12 -7.13
CA VAL A 23 7.99 -10.42 -7.68
C VAL A 23 8.74 -11.29 -6.67
N PRO A 24 9.70 -10.79 -5.87
CA PRO A 24 10.38 -11.63 -4.89
C PRO A 24 9.44 -12.20 -3.82
N ALA A 25 8.41 -11.46 -3.42
CA ALA A 25 7.43 -11.94 -2.44
C ALA A 25 6.51 -13.02 -3.02
N ALA A 26 6.18 -12.93 -4.31
CA ALA A 26 5.46 -14.00 -5.00
C ALA A 26 6.31 -15.26 -5.11
N ALA A 27 7.59 -15.13 -5.46
CA ALA A 27 8.53 -16.24 -5.53
C ALA A 27 8.77 -16.90 -4.16
N ALA A 28 8.77 -16.13 -3.07
CA ALA A 28 8.88 -16.62 -1.69
C ALA A 28 7.57 -17.24 -1.14
N GLY A 29 6.46 -17.17 -1.88
CA GLY A 29 5.16 -17.66 -1.43
C GLY A 29 4.47 -16.80 -0.36
N LEU A 30 5.00 -15.61 -0.07
CA LEU A 30 4.38 -14.64 0.84
C LEU A 30 3.16 -13.98 0.20
N LEU A 31 3.27 -13.62 -1.08
CA LEU A 31 2.22 -12.95 -1.86
C LEU A 31 1.35 -13.99 -2.58
N ALA A 32 0.07 -14.03 -2.25
CA ALA A 32 -0.89 -14.98 -2.83
C ALA A 32 -1.49 -14.51 -4.16
N GLU A 33 -1.75 -13.22 -4.27
CA GLU A 33 -2.37 -12.61 -5.45
C GLU A 33 -2.11 -11.10 -5.48
N VAL A 34 -2.21 -10.53 -6.68
CA VAL A 34 -2.24 -9.09 -6.91
C VAL A 34 -3.54 -8.71 -7.58
N VAL A 35 -4.24 -7.74 -7.01
CA VAL A 35 -5.46 -7.15 -7.57
C VAL A 35 -5.15 -5.71 -7.96
N VAL A 36 -5.32 -5.38 -9.22
CA VAL A 36 -5.25 -4.01 -9.71
C VAL A 36 -6.66 -3.46 -9.80
N THR A 37 -6.93 -2.37 -9.07
CA THR A 37 -8.20 -1.66 -9.12
C THR A 37 -8.03 -0.31 -9.80
N ASP A 38 -8.56 -0.21 -11.01
CA ASP A 38 -8.32 0.88 -11.94
C ASP A 38 -9.45 1.89 -11.96
N GLY A 39 -9.10 3.17 -12.11
CA GLY A 39 -10.01 4.33 -12.15
C GLY A 39 -10.48 4.72 -13.55
N GLY A 40 -10.46 3.79 -14.53
CA GLY A 40 -10.85 4.07 -15.90
C GLY A 40 -9.68 4.58 -16.75
N SER A 41 -8.53 3.92 -16.69
CA SER A 41 -7.36 4.22 -17.50
C SER A 41 -7.67 4.12 -19.00
N ARG A 42 -6.97 4.94 -19.78
CA ARG A 42 -7.05 4.97 -21.25
C ARG A 42 -5.71 4.63 -21.91
N ASP A 43 -4.69 4.40 -21.11
CA ASP A 43 -3.35 3.94 -21.50
C ASP A 43 -3.25 2.41 -21.39
N ALA A 44 -2.07 1.84 -21.56
CA ALA A 44 -1.83 0.40 -21.50
C ALA A 44 -1.81 -0.18 -20.06
N THR A 45 -2.38 0.50 -19.05
CA THR A 45 -2.41 0.03 -17.65
C THR A 45 -3.04 -1.37 -17.54
N ALA A 46 -4.14 -1.62 -18.25
CA ALA A 46 -4.84 -2.92 -18.22
C ALA A 46 -3.96 -4.03 -18.84
N GLU A 47 -3.28 -3.74 -19.93
CA GLU A 47 -2.38 -4.67 -20.61
C GLU A 47 -1.18 -5.04 -19.73
N VAL A 48 -0.57 -4.06 -19.07
CA VAL A 48 0.51 -4.29 -18.10
C VAL A 48 0.05 -5.19 -16.95
N ALA A 49 -1.14 -4.99 -16.42
CA ALA A 49 -1.69 -5.80 -15.34
C ALA A 49 -1.95 -7.26 -15.80
N ASP A 50 -2.47 -7.44 -17.02
CA ASP A 50 -2.76 -8.75 -17.59
C ASP A 50 -1.47 -9.54 -17.85
N ILE A 51 -0.47 -8.93 -18.49
CA ILE A 51 0.85 -9.55 -18.74
C ILE A 51 1.52 -9.98 -17.43
N ALA A 52 1.34 -9.21 -16.36
CA ALA A 52 1.88 -9.53 -15.03
C ALA A 52 1.07 -10.59 -14.27
N GLY A 53 -0.04 -11.10 -14.84
CA GLY A 53 -0.90 -12.09 -14.21
C GLY A 53 -1.72 -11.54 -13.03
N CYS A 54 -1.94 -10.23 -12.99
CA CYS A 54 -2.76 -9.59 -11.98
C CYS A 54 -4.25 -9.77 -12.27
N ARG A 55 -5.06 -9.86 -11.23
CA ARG A 55 -6.50 -9.70 -11.39
C ARG A 55 -6.84 -8.22 -11.56
N PHE A 56 -7.39 -7.86 -12.70
CA PHE A 56 -7.69 -6.48 -13.05
C PHE A 56 -9.20 -6.19 -12.96
N THR A 57 -9.54 -5.06 -12.35
CA THR A 57 -10.90 -4.53 -12.30
C THR A 57 -10.87 -3.02 -12.58
N SER A 58 -11.75 -2.53 -13.46
CA SER A 58 -11.85 -1.11 -13.78
C SER A 58 -13.25 -0.59 -13.46
N SER A 59 -13.32 0.60 -12.85
CA SER A 59 -14.56 1.27 -12.50
C SER A 59 -14.32 2.77 -12.37
N ALA A 60 -15.30 3.58 -12.82
CA ALA A 60 -15.29 5.03 -12.64
C ALA A 60 -15.68 5.49 -11.22
N GLU A 61 -15.98 4.55 -10.33
CA GLU A 61 -16.32 4.85 -8.93
C GLU A 61 -15.13 5.48 -8.19
N ALA A 62 -15.44 6.22 -7.12
CA ALA A 62 -14.44 6.84 -6.27
C ALA A 62 -13.44 5.81 -5.71
N LEU A 63 -12.21 6.22 -5.49
CA LEU A 63 -11.10 5.35 -5.06
C LEU A 63 -11.47 4.44 -3.88
N GLY A 64 -12.12 4.99 -2.85
CA GLY A 64 -12.47 4.22 -1.66
C GLY A 64 -13.48 3.11 -1.93
N ILE A 65 -14.43 3.32 -2.83
CA ILE A 65 -15.40 2.31 -3.26
C ILE A 65 -14.67 1.18 -3.97
N ARG A 66 -13.78 1.51 -4.89
CA ARG A 66 -12.97 0.54 -5.66
C ARG A 66 -12.06 -0.29 -4.74
N LEU A 67 -11.35 0.35 -3.80
CA LEU A 67 -10.50 -0.34 -2.84
C LEU A 67 -11.29 -1.28 -1.92
N LYS A 68 -12.47 -0.85 -1.46
CA LYS A 68 -13.36 -1.67 -0.64
C LYS A 68 -13.90 -2.87 -1.41
N ALA A 69 -14.31 -2.67 -2.66
CA ALA A 69 -14.77 -3.74 -3.55
C ALA A 69 -13.64 -4.75 -3.83
N ALA A 70 -12.44 -4.28 -4.14
CA ALA A 70 -11.28 -5.15 -4.33
C ALA A 70 -10.95 -5.97 -3.06
N THR A 71 -11.01 -5.35 -1.88
CA THR A 71 -10.76 -6.02 -0.60
C THR A 71 -11.76 -7.14 -0.33
N ALA A 72 -13.01 -6.98 -0.72
CA ALA A 72 -14.04 -8.00 -0.55
C ALA A 72 -13.76 -9.28 -1.37
N THR A 73 -12.97 -9.17 -2.43
CA THR A 73 -12.67 -10.29 -3.35
C THR A 73 -11.42 -11.09 -2.97
N VAL A 74 -10.51 -10.55 -2.16
CA VAL A 74 -9.29 -11.24 -1.75
C VAL A 74 -9.55 -12.17 -0.56
N ARG A 75 -8.80 -13.28 -0.47
CA ARG A 75 -9.00 -14.31 0.55
C ARG A 75 -7.92 -14.33 1.63
N SER A 76 -6.79 -13.70 1.38
CA SER A 76 -5.67 -13.67 2.34
C SER A 76 -6.06 -12.95 3.63
N PRO A 77 -5.54 -13.39 4.79
CA PRO A 77 -5.80 -12.73 6.07
C PRO A 77 -5.16 -11.35 6.16
N TRP A 78 -4.12 -11.10 5.37
CA TRP A 78 -3.41 -9.82 5.28
C TRP A 78 -3.61 -9.16 3.92
N VAL A 79 -3.75 -7.84 3.93
CA VAL A 79 -3.89 -7.02 2.71
C VAL A 79 -2.84 -5.93 2.71
N LEU A 80 -2.12 -5.81 1.60
CA LEU A 80 -1.16 -4.76 1.32
C LEU A 80 -1.76 -3.81 0.28
N PHE A 81 -2.10 -2.59 0.68
CA PHE A 81 -2.55 -1.54 -0.22
C PHE A 81 -1.36 -0.73 -0.74
N LEU A 82 -1.30 -0.55 -2.06
CA LEU A 82 -0.29 0.24 -2.75
C LEU A 82 -0.94 1.14 -3.80
N ARG A 83 -0.24 2.20 -4.17
CA ARG A 83 -0.52 2.96 -5.39
C ARG A 83 0.50 2.56 -6.47
N ALA A 84 0.10 2.61 -7.72
CA ALA A 84 1.05 2.53 -8.82
C ALA A 84 2.12 3.63 -8.68
N GLY A 85 3.40 3.23 -8.78
CA GLY A 85 4.56 4.07 -8.49
C GLY A 85 5.15 3.87 -7.08
N ALA A 86 4.46 3.19 -6.18
CA ALA A 86 5.03 2.79 -4.90
C ALA A 86 6.04 1.64 -5.11
N VAL A 87 7.31 1.88 -4.81
CA VAL A 87 8.37 0.88 -4.92
C VAL A 87 8.85 0.53 -3.51
N LEU A 88 8.54 -0.69 -3.09
CA LEU A 88 8.98 -1.22 -1.81
C LEU A 88 10.50 -1.49 -1.85
N GLN A 89 11.20 -1.08 -0.79
CA GLN A 89 12.65 -1.20 -0.70
C GLN A 89 13.11 -2.64 -0.41
N PRO A 90 14.34 -3.02 -0.79
CA PRO A 90 14.92 -4.30 -0.39
C PRO A 90 14.78 -4.52 1.12
N GLY A 91 14.43 -5.76 1.52
CA GLY A 91 14.17 -6.12 2.93
C GLY A 91 12.71 -5.89 3.38
N TRP A 92 11.84 -5.38 2.52
CA TRP A 92 10.43 -5.20 2.86
C TRP A 92 9.71 -6.52 3.17
N ILE A 93 10.15 -7.62 2.54
CA ILE A 93 9.59 -8.97 2.76
C ILE A 93 9.83 -9.40 4.20
N ASP A 94 11.10 -9.36 4.64
CA ASP A 94 11.48 -9.74 6.00
C ASP A 94 10.78 -8.86 7.04
N ALA A 95 10.66 -7.55 6.75
CA ALA A 95 9.95 -6.61 7.61
C ALA A 95 8.45 -6.92 7.68
N ALA A 96 7.83 -7.28 6.55
CA ALA A 96 6.41 -7.66 6.51
C ALA A 96 6.17 -8.97 7.27
N GLU A 97 7.00 -9.99 7.06
CA GLU A 97 6.89 -11.28 7.74
C GLU A 97 7.06 -11.12 9.26
N HIS A 98 8.10 -10.41 9.68
CA HIS A 98 8.31 -10.13 11.09
C HIS A 98 7.14 -9.37 11.73
N PHE A 99 6.63 -8.36 11.05
CA PHE A 99 5.47 -7.59 11.51
C PHE A 99 4.22 -8.49 11.62
N MET A 100 3.93 -9.30 10.60
CA MET A 100 2.77 -10.20 10.58
C MET A 100 2.85 -11.22 11.73
N GLN A 101 4.02 -11.86 11.93
CA GLN A 101 4.25 -12.81 13.03
C GLN A 101 4.09 -12.15 14.40
N THR A 102 4.67 -10.97 14.59
CA THR A 102 4.57 -10.24 15.87
C THR A 102 3.13 -9.82 16.16
N ALA A 103 2.39 -9.40 15.12
CA ALA A 103 1.00 -9.03 15.26
C ALA A 103 0.11 -10.24 15.61
N GLU A 104 0.36 -11.42 15.06
CA GLU A 104 -0.36 -12.65 15.37
C GLU A 104 -0.13 -13.12 16.81
N LEU A 105 1.11 -13.00 17.31
CA LEU A 105 1.49 -13.39 18.67
C LEU A 105 0.93 -12.44 19.75
N SER A 106 0.68 -11.19 19.41
CA SER A 106 0.28 -10.14 20.36
C SER A 106 -1.24 -10.03 20.58
N ASP A 107 -2.06 -11.01 20.23
CA ASP A 107 -3.53 -10.87 20.12
C ASP A 107 -3.94 -9.69 19.19
N GLY A 108 -2.99 -9.34 18.34
CA GLY A 108 -2.81 -8.07 17.65
C GLY A 108 -3.60 -7.93 16.37
N ALA A 109 -4.87 -8.39 16.36
CA ALA A 109 -5.85 -7.98 15.36
C ALA A 109 -6.05 -6.44 15.30
N GLY A 110 -5.29 -5.69 16.08
CA GLY A 110 -5.41 -4.24 16.26
C GLY A 110 -4.30 -3.38 15.66
N ARG A 111 -3.28 -3.94 14.98
CA ARG A 111 -2.15 -3.17 14.42
C ARG A 111 -2.11 -3.22 12.90
N ALA A 112 -1.68 -2.11 12.29
CA ALA A 112 -1.38 -2.01 10.87
C ALA A 112 0.06 -1.50 10.69
N GLY A 113 0.72 -1.91 9.61
CA GLY A 113 2.06 -1.46 9.26
C GLY A 113 2.02 -0.49 8.08
N VAL A 114 2.89 0.53 8.11
CA VAL A 114 3.07 1.45 7.00
C VAL A 114 4.52 1.40 6.53
N PHE A 115 4.71 1.09 5.24
CA PHE A 115 6.05 1.06 4.64
C PHE A 115 6.54 2.48 4.38
N ARG A 116 7.75 2.80 4.84
CA ARG A 116 8.39 4.06 4.48
C ARG A 116 8.96 3.95 3.08
N LEU A 117 8.45 4.76 2.16
CA LEU A 117 9.09 4.94 0.86
C LEU A 117 10.29 5.88 1.03
N PRO A 118 11.42 5.61 0.34
CA PRO A 118 12.52 6.55 0.32
C PRO A 118 11.99 7.86 -0.26
N SER A 119 12.18 8.96 0.49
CA SER A 119 12.12 10.28 -0.15
C SER A 119 13.24 10.35 -1.19
N PRO A 120 13.00 10.91 -2.37
CA PRO A 120 14.08 11.24 -3.28
C PRO A 120 14.91 12.34 -2.61
N THR A 121 15.80 11.97 -1.72
CA THR A 121 16.84 12.88 -1.23
C THR A 121 17.91 12.91 -2.30
N HIS A 122 17.86 13.94 -3.15
CA HIS A 122 19.07 14.47 -3.73
C HIS A 122 20.03 14.76 -2.56
N VAL A 123 21.14 14.02 -2.54
CA VAL A 123 22.23 14.24 -1.59
C VAL A 123 22.92 15.57 -1.97
N VAL A 124 22.33 16.66 -1.54
CA VAL A 124 23.03 17.94 -1.38
C VAL A 124 23.34 18.02 0.11
N ARG A 125 24.59 18.35 0.46
CA ARG A 125 25.01 18.53 1.86
C ARG A 125 24.07 19.52 2.52
N PRO A 126 23.22 19.12 3.48
CA PRO A 126 22.21 20.01 4.03
C PRO A 126 22.86 21.06 4.92
N GLY A 127 22.54 22.32 4.72
CA GLY A 127 22.83 23.38 5.67
C GLY A 127 22.00 23.20 6.96
N LEU A 128 22.42 23.82 8.08
CA LEU A 128 21.73 23.72 9.38
C LEU A 128 20.22 24.01 9.32
N ALA A 129 19.79 24.94 8.47
CA ALA A 129 18.38 25.26 8.24
C ALA A 129 17.60 24.10 7.59
N GLU A 130 18.23 23.33 6.69
CA GLU A 130 17.65 22.17 6.05
C GLU A 130 17.56 20.98 7.02
N VAL A 131 18.53 20.81 7.91
CA VAL A 131 18.47 19.78 8.98
C VAL A 131 17.28 20.04 9.89
N VAL A 132 17.04 21.28 10.30
CA VAL A 132 15.88 21.67 11.11
C VAL A 132 14.56 21.48 10.33
N ALA A 133 14.54 21.80 9.03
CA ALA A 133 13.38 21.58 8.17
C ALA A 133 13.09 20.08 7.98
N VAL A 134 14.13 19.26 7.80
CA VAL A 134 14.02 17.78 7.73
C VAL A 134 13.53 17.19 9.06
N LEU A 135 14.08 17.63 10.20
CA LEU A 135 13.60 17.20 11.52
C LEU A 135 12.15 17.61 11.77
N ARG A 136 11.76 18.85 11.45
CA ARG A 136 10.36 19.27 11.53
C ARG A 136 9.45 18.47 10.59
N ALA A 137 9.92 18.18 9.37
CA ALA A 137 9.20 17.37 8.42
C ALA A 137 9.06 15.90 8.87
N LEU A 138 10.05 15.34 9.57
CA LEU A 138 9.98 13.99 10.16
C LEU A 138 9.01 13.93 11.34
N ILE A 139 8.95 14.99 12.14
CA ILE A 139 8.06 15.08 13.32
C ILE A 139 6.61 15.40 12.89
N ALA A 140 6.43 16.23 11.84
CA ALA A 140 5.12 16.66 11.35
C ALA A 140 4.45 15.68 10.38
N ARG A 141 5.19 14.71 9.85
CA ARG A 141 4.66 13.76 8.85
C ARG A 141 4.04 12.56 9.53
N GLY A 142 2.71 12.60 9.68
CA GLY A 142 1.91 11.40 9.83
C GLY A 142 2.07 10.45 8.63
N PRO A 143 1.59 9.19 8.73
CA PRO A 143 1.64 8.22 7.64
C PRO A 143 0.98 8.79 6.38
N ARG A 144 1.61 8.62 5.22
CA ARG A 144 1.15 9.12 3.93
C ARG A 144 0.52 7.99 3.11
N PRO A 145 -0.50 8.28 2.29
CA PRO A 145 -1.13 7.29 1.42
C PRO A 145 -0.17 6.56 0.48
N GLU A 146 0.92 7.23 0.08
CA GLU A 146 1.91 6.66 -0.85
C GLU A 146 2.82 5.61 -0.21
N GLN A 147 2.79 5.46 1.11
CA GLN A 147 3.72 4.60 1.87
C GLN A 147 3.35 3.12 1.89
N GLY A 148 2.23 2.74 1.32
CA GLY A 148 1.71 1.38 1.40
C GLY A 148 1.20 1.02 2.81
N LEU A 149 0.06 0.40 2.89
CA LEU A 149 -0.60 0.00 4.14
C LEU A 149 -0.72 -1.52 4.19
N LEU A 150 -0.08 -2.15 5.17
CA LEU A 150 -0.25 -3.57 5.50
C LEU A 150 -1.18 -3.71 6.70
N ILE A 151 -2.30 -4.41 6.52
CA ILE A 151 -3.35 -4.52 7.52
C ILE A 151 -4.02 -5.90 7.48
N THR A 152 -4.48 -6.42 8.62
CA THR A 152 -5.32 -7.62 8.62
C THR A 152 -6.71 -7.30 8.08
N ARG A 153 -7.33 -8.25 7.36
CA ARG A 153 -8.74 -8.11 6.95
C ARG A 153 -9.66 -7.86 8.13
N ARG A 154 -9.44 -8.57 9.24
CA ARG A 154 -10.22 -8.39 10.47
C ARG A 154 -10.19 -6.96 10.97
N LEU A 155 -8.99 -6.33 11.05
CA LEU A 155 -8.88 -4.92 11.46
C LEU A 155 -9.51 -4.00 10.44
N TYR A 156 -9.26 -4.24 9.14
CA TYR A 156 -9.84 -3.47 8.05
C TYR A 156 -11.38 -3.43 8.13
N ASP A 157 -12.01 -4.59 8.35
CA ASP A 157 -13.46 -4.71 8.47
C ASP A 157 -13.97 -4.05 9.77
N ALA A 158 -13.25 -4.24 10.89
CA ALA A 158 -13.61 -3.66 12.18
C ALA A 158 -13.61 -2.12 12.20
N ILE A 159 -12.72 -1.49 11.40
CA ILE A 159 -12.71 -0.03 11.25
C ILE A 159 -13.61 0.48 10.12
N GLY A 160 -14.36 -0.41 9.45
CA GLY A 160 -15.27 -0.09 8.35
C GLY A 160 -14.63 0.08 6.98
N GLY A 161 -13.34 -0.26 6.84
CA GLY A 161 -12.59 -0.20 5.58
C GLY A 161 -12.38 1.23 5.06
N HIS A 162 -12.10 1.35 3.76
CA HIS A 162 -11.97 2.66 3.11
C HIS A 162 -13.31 3.40 3.07
N SER A 163 -13.30 4.72 3.28
CA SER A 163 -14.45 5.59 3.05
C SER A 163 -14.73 5.74 1.55
N ALA A 164 -15.95 6.13 1.19
CA ALA A 164 -16.37 6.20 -0.22
C ALA A 164 -15.73 7.36 -1.03
N GLY A 165 -14.88 8.18 -0.45
CA GLY A 165 -14.27 9.34 -1.13
C GLY A 165 -12.94 9.02 -1.81
N ASP A 166 -12.40 10.01 -2.54
CA ASP A 166 -11.08 9.92 -3.17
C ASP A 166 -9.93 10.12 -2.17
N ASP A 167 -10.21 10.68 -0.99
CA ASP A 167 -9.26 10.79 0.13
C ASP A 167 -9.24 9.53 1.03
N ALA A 168 -9.80 8.43 0.55
CA ALA A 168 -10.04 7.19 1.28
C ALA A 168 -8.79 6.63 1.98
N GLU A 169 -7.62 6.71 1.32
CA GLU A 169 -6.35 6.23 1.88
C GLU A 169 -5.86 7.11 3.04
N ALA A 170 -5.99 8.44 2.93
CA ALA A 170 -5.68 9.33 4.03
C ALA A 170 -6.69 9.19 5.18
N ALA A 171 -7.96 8.95 4.85
CA ALA A 171 -9.02 8.75 5.83
C ALA A 171 -8.82 7.47 6.66
N ILE A 172 -8.41 6.36 6.04
CA ILE A 172 -8.16 5.10 6.77
C ILE A 172 -6.95 5.25 7.70
N LEU A 173 -5.87 5.93 7.28
CA LEU A 173 -4.71 6.20 8.12
C LEU A 173 -5.06 7.08 9.33
N ARG A 174 -5.90 8.12 9.14
CA ARG A 174 -6.42 8.94 10.25
C ARG A 174 -7.24 8.11 11.24
N ARG A 175 -8.06 7.17 10.74
CA ARG A 175 -8.91 6.30 11.55
C ARG A 175 -8.12 5.27 12.34
N LEU A 176 -7.04 4.74 11.78
CA LEU A 176 -6.11 3.86 12.49
C LEU A 176 -5.41 4.59 13.63
N GLY A 177 -5.05 5.86 13.44
CA GLY A 177 -4.34 6.67 14.43
C GLY A 177 -2.94 6.13 14.75
N ARG A 178 -2.18 6.88 15.56
CA ARG A 178 -0.79 6.50 15.90
C ARG A 178 -0.66 5.27 16.79
N GLN A 179 -1.72 4.84 17.46
CA GLN A 179 -1.68 3.70 18.39
C GLN A 179 -1.77 2.34 17.69
N ARG A 180 -2.22 2.32 16.43
CA ARG A 180 -2.39 1.09 15.64
C ARG A 180 -1.42 0.98 14.45
N LEU A 181 -0.59 2.00 14.25
CA LEU A 181 0.42 2.08 13.20
C LEU A 181 1.84 1.85 13.74
#